data_5ef6d7a7795d4d0174eec6b9c6f3fa81
#
_entry.id   5ef6d7a7795d4d0174eec6b9c6f3fa81
#
_cell.length_a   1.000
_cell.length_b   1.000
_cell.length_c   1.000
_cell.angle_alpha   90.00
_cell.angle_beta   90.00
_cell.angle_gamma   90.00
#
_symmetry.space_group_name_H-M   'P 1'
#
loop_
_entity.id
_entity.type
_entity.pdbx_description
1 polymer ?
#
loop_
_entity_poly.entity_id
_entity_poly.type
_entity_poly.pdbx_seq_one_letter_code
_entity_poly.pdbx_strand_id
1 'polypeptide(L)'
;RFKEDDLLERESAMGRSNFMLQFMLDTSLSDAEKFPLKFSDLIINPVNPETAPENIIWCSSKDNIIKDLPCVGLPGDYYYSPMQVQGEWNPYSETICSVDPSGRGTDETVACFISQLNGFMYLHEIYASTDGYSDSTLLAILARCKRYKVSTLLIESNFGDGMVSELFRKHAINKNVPINIEETRANVRKEDRIIDSLEPVFNQHRLVIDPKVIKWDYDSGAERPAETRFQYMLGYQISRMCREKGAVKHDDRIDALAQGVKWFTDAL
;
A
#
# COMPACT_ATOMS: atom_id res chain seq x y z
N ARG A 1 -33.20 32.46 3.97
CA ARG A 1 -32.46 31.99 2.76
C ARG A 1 -31.29 32.96 2.58
N PHE A 2 -30.05 32.48 2.52
CA PHE A 2 -28.88 33.30 2.30
C PHE A 2 -28.92 33.88 0.89
N LYS A 3 -28.46 35.13 0.73
CA LYS A 3 -28.21 35.73 -0.57
C LYS A 3 -26.85 35.29 -1.10
N GLU A 4 -26.61 35.47 -2.39
CA GLU A 4 -25.36 35.07 -3.03
C GLU A 4 -24.15 35.78 -2.42
N ASP A 5 -24.27 37.10 -2.16
CA ASP A 5 -23.21 37.88 -1.53
C ASP A 5 -22.88 37.39 -0.11
N ASP A 6 -23.90 37.01 0.68
CA ASP A 6 -23.73 36.46 2.01
C ASP A 6 -22.97 35.10 1.97
N LEU A 7 -23.18 34.30 0.92
CA LEU A 7 -22.49 33.03 0.72
C LEU A 7 -21.03 33.21 0.31
N LEU A 8 -20.76 34.16 -0.59
CA LEU A 8 -19.39 34.51 -1.01
C LEU A 8 -18.55 35.06 0.14
N GLU A 9 -19.15 35.93 0.98
CA GLU A 9 -18.49 36.46 2.18
C GLU A 9 -18.13 35.33 3.15
N ARG A 10 -19.05 34.38 3.37
CA ARG A 10 -18.82 33.23 4.25
C ARG A 10 -17.75 32.26 3.69
N GLU A 11 -17.80 31.99 2.38
CA GLU A 11 -16.76 31.18 1.73
C GLU A 11 -15.36 31.80 1.91
N SER A 12 -15.29 33.14 1.71
CA SER A 12 -14.05 33.90 1.89
C SER A 12 -13.53 33.88 3.33
N ALA A 13 -14.45 33.95 4.32
CA ALA A 13 -14.12 34.04 5.72
C ALA A 13 -13.70 32.69 6.33
N MET A 14 -14.35 31.57 5.92
CA MET A 14 -14.09 30.23 6.52
C MET A 14 -13.25 29.32 5.64
N GLY A 15 -12.97 29.72 4.40
CA GLY A 15 -12.30 28.89 3.40
C GLY A 15 -13.24 27.91 2.69
N ARG A 16 -12.88 27.57 1.47
CA ARG A 16 -13.72 26.77 0.57
C ARG A 16 -14.08 25.40 1.14
N SER A 17 -13.13 24.70 1.77
CA SER A 17 -13.34 23.37 2.34
C SER A 17 -14.42 23.37 3.42
N ASN A 18 -14.32 24.29 4.39
CA ASN A 18 -15.31 24.43 5.46
C ASN A 18 -16.66 24.92 4.93
N PHE A 19 -16.65 25.80 3.92
CA PHE A 19 -17.87 26.28 3.30
C PHE A 19 -18.61 25.16 2.58
N MET A 20 -17.91 24.34 1.77
CA MET A 20 -18.50 23.20 1.09
C MET A 20 -19.08 22.19 2.08
N LEU A 21 -18.38 21.90 3.18
CA LEU A 21 -18.86 21.00 4.22
C LEU A 21 -20.14 21.52 4.91
N GLN A 22 -20.14 22.81 5.34
CA GLN A 22 -21.21 23.35 6.19
C GLN A 22 -22.44 23.82 5.40
N PHE A 23 -22.25 24.37 4.22
CA PHE A 23 -23.31 24.97 3.42
C PHE A 23 -23.77 24.11 2.26
N MET A 24 -22.87 23.33 1.65
CA MET A 24 -23.18 22.47 0.52
C MET A 24 -23.33 20.99 0.93
N LEU A 25 -23.03 20.65 2.20
CA LEU A 25 -22.99 19.28 2.71
C LEU A 25 -22.06 18.36 1.88
N ASP A 26 -21.03 18.95 1.29
CA ASP A 26 -20.06 18.28 0.47
C ASP A 26 -18.77 18.06 1.27
N THR A 27 -18.46 16.81 1.59
CA THR A 27 -17.28 16.41 2.36
C THR A 27 -16.04 16.21 1.48
N SER A 28 -16.17 16.24 0.15
CA SER A 28 -15.10 15.85 -0.77
C SER A 28 -13.79 16.62 -0.58
N LEU A 29 -13.86 17.93 -0.36
CA LEU A 29 -12.66 18.75 -0.09
C LEU A 29 -12.07 18.47 1.30
N SER A 30 -12.94 18.30 2.31
CA SER A 30 -12.51 17.94 3.67
C SER A 30 -11.87 16.56 3.69
N ASP A 31 -12.46 15.58 3.00
CA ASP A 31 -11.91 14.25 2.88
C ASP A 31 -10.60 14.25 2.07
N ALA A 32 -10.50 15.10 1.04
CA ALA A 32 -9.27 15.25 0.27
C ALA A 32 -8.11 15.83 1.10
N GLU A 33 -8.38 16.72 2.04
CA GLU A 33 -7.38 17.25 2.97
C GLU A 33 -7.03 16.26 4.10
N LYS A 34 -8.05 15.53 4.58
CA LYS A 34 -7.90 14.60 5.69
C LYS A 34 -7.13 13.33 5.30
N PHE A 35 -7.39 12.77 4.11
CA PHE A 35 -6.82 11.51 3.63
C PHE A 35 -5.77 11.77 2.54
N PRO A 36 -4.46 11.79 2.90
CA PRO A 36 -3.41 12.23 1.97
C PRO A 36 -3.09 11.23 0.87
N LEU A 37 -3.39 9.94 1.06
CA LEU A 37 -3.08 8.90 0.09
C LEU A 37 -4.22 8.77 -0.94
N LYS A 38 -3.95 9.13 -2.20
CA LYS A 38 -4.95 9.14 -3.27
C LYS A 38 -4.75 7.98 -4.23
N PHE A 39 -5.84 7.34 -4.65
CA PHE A 39 -5.78 6.31 -5.70
C PHE A 39 -5.35 6.87 -7.05
N SER A 40 -5.68 8.15 -7.32
CA SER A 40 -5.23 8.84 -8.53
C SER A 40 -3.72 8.96 -8.64
N ASP A 41 -2.99 8.85 -7.54
CA ASP A 41 -1.54 8.98 -7.52
C ASP A 41 -0.82 7.65 -7.78
N LEU A 42 -1.56 6.54 -7.74
CA LEU A 42 -1.05 5.22 -8.06
C LEU A 42 -0.99 4.99 -9.57
N ILE A 43 -0.02 4.20 -10.00
CA ILE A 43 0.05 3.68 -11.37
C ILE A 43 -0.39 2.22 -11.34
N ILE A 44 -1.44 1.89 -12.08
CA ILE A 44 -1.90 0.51 -12.18
C ILE A 44 -1.49 -0.04 -13.55
N ASN A 45 -0.54 -0.96 -13.53
CA ASN A 45 0.00 -1.57 -14.74
C ASN A 45 0.41 -3.02 -14.48
N PRO A 46 0.23 -3.95 -15.43
CA PRO A 46 0.75 -5.30 -15.30
C PRO A 46 2.25 -5.28 -15.00
N VAL A 47 2.66 -5.97 -13.94
CA VAL A 47 4.04 -6.00 -13.46
C VAL A 47 4.69 -7.33 -13.89
N ASN A 48 5.79 -7.23 -14.65
CA ASN A 48 6.58 -8.40 -14.99
C ASN A 48 7.41 -8.82 -13.77
N PRO A 49 7.54 -10.12 -13.45
CA PRO A 49 8.25 -10.57 -12.26
C PRO A 49 9.77 -10.36 -12.28
N GLU A 50 10.38 -10.12 -13.45
CA GLU A 50 11.83 -10.05 -13.62
C GLU A 50 12.35 -8.71 -14.13
N THR A 51 11.52 -7.98 -14.89
CA THR A 51 11.94 -6.75 -15.58
C THR A 51 10.88 -5.66 -15.48
N ALA A 52 11.31 -4.42 -15.62
CA ALA A 52 10.43 -3.26 -15.73
C ALA A 52 10.89 -2.33 -16.86
N PRO A 53 10.00 -1.49 -17.40
CA PRO A 53 10.35 -0.51 -18.40
C PRO A 53 11.28 0.56 -17.84
N GLU A 54 12.08 1.14 -18.70
CA GLU A 54 13.01 2.21 -18.35
C GLU A 54 12.29 3.42 -17.75
N ASN A 55 11.11 3.76 -18.28
CA ASN A 55 10.32 4.90 -17.82
C ASN A 55 8.81 4.65 -17.93
N ILE A 56 8.05 5.26 -17.03
CA ILE A 56 6.59 5.27 -17.04
C ILE A 56 6.10 6.71 -16.94
N ILE A 57 5.25 7.12 -17.88
CA ILE A 57 4.62 8.44 -17.87
C ILE A 57 3.22 8.32 -17.27
N TRP A 58 3.01 8.98 -16.15
CA TRP A 58 1.72 9.07 -15.49
C TRP A 58 0.86 10.20 -16.04
N CYS A 59 -0.44 10.02 -16.03
CA CYS A 59 -1.44 11.04 -16.33
C CYS A 59 -2.78 10.68 -15.71
N SER A 60 -3.43 11.62 -15.04
CA SER A 60 -4.78 11.48 -14.47
C SER A 60 -5.91 11.75 -15.48
N SER A 61 -5.68 11.48 -16.78
CA SER A 61 -6.73 11.66 -17.79
C SER A 61 -7.88 10.68 -17.57
N LYS A 62 -9.10 11.14 -17.88
CA LYS A 62 -10.31 10.29 -17.83
C LYS A 62 -10.21 9.07 -18.75
N ASP A 63 -9.41 9.15 -19.80
CA ASP A 63 -9.20 8.07 -20.75
C ASP A 63 -8.36 6.93 -20.15
N ASN A 64 -7.60 7.22 -19.11
CA ASN A 64 -6.76 6.27 -18.41
C ASN A 64 -7.44 5.61 -17.19
N ILE A 65 -8.72 5.92 -16.93
CA ILE A 65 -9.47 5.31 -15.85
C ILE A 65 -9.73 3.82 -16.16
N ILE A 66 -9.36 2.96 -15.22
CA ILE A 66 -9.61 1.52 -15.29
C ILE A 66 -10.97 1.22 -14.64
N LYS A 67 -11.97 0.84 -15.46
CA LYS A 67 -13.36 0.66 -15.01
C LYS A 67 -13.67 -0.74 -14.47
N ASP A 68 -12.88 -1.72 -14.82
CA ASP A 68 -13.09 -3.15 -14.55
C ASP A 68 -12.31 -3.67 -13.33
N LEU A 69 -11.68 -2.78 -12.59
CA LEU A 69 -11.10 -3.10 -11.29
C LEU A 69 -12.05 -2.69 -10.15
N PRO A 70 -12.21 -3.56 -9.13
CA PRO A 70 -12.99 -3.19 -7.96
C PRO A 70 -12.30 -2.07 -7.20
N CYS A 71 -13.02 -0.99 -6.93
CA CYS A 71 -12.51 0.15 -6.18
C CYS A 71 -13.25 0.27 -4.85
N VAL A 72 -12.52 0.21 -3.74
CA VAL A 72 -13.04 0.35 -2.36
C VAL A 72 -12.67 1.68 -1.73
N GLY A 73 -12.25 2.64 -2.55
CA GLY A 73 -11.88 3.99 -2.16
C GLY A 73 -13.05 4.85 -1.65
N LEU A 74 -12.81 6.14 -1.57
CA LEU A 74 -13.84 7.15 -1.32
C LEU A 74 -14.69 7.38 -2.59
N PRO A 75 -15.88 7.95 -2.46
CA PRO A 75 -16.66 8.33 -3.63
C PRO A 75 -15.86 9.23 -4.57
N GLY A 76 -15.74 8.84 -5.84
CA GLY A 76 -14.95 9.56 -6.84
C GLY A 76 -13.51 9.07 -7.01
N ASP A 77 -13.06 8.11 -6.20
CA ASP A 77 -11.76 7.46 -6.42
C ASP A 77 -11.80 6.51 -7.62
N TYR A 78 -10.75 6.55 -8.41
CA TYR A 78 -10.52 5.67 -9.56
C TYR A 78 -9.06 5.23 -9.62
N TYR A 79 -8.83 4.07 -10.22
CA TYR A 79 -7.51 3.62 -10.62
C TYR A 79 -7.19 4.08 -12.03
N TYR A 80 -5.91 4.40 -12.26
CA TYR A 80 -5.43 4.90 -13.55
C TYR A 80 -4.32 4.01 -14.09
N SER A 81 -4.42 3.69 -15.39
CA SER A 81 -3.28 3.14 -16.13
C SER A 81 -2.29 4.25 -16.46
N PRO A 82 -1.00 3.92 -16.69
CA PRO A 82 -0.06 4.92 -17.20
C PRO A 82 -0.51 5.46 -18.55
N MET A 83 -0.15 6.70 -18.85
CA MET A 83 -0.34 7.29 -20.17
C MET A 83 0.53 6.56 -21.20
N GLN A 84 1.77 6.28 -20.85
CA GLN A 84 2.73 5.61 -21.72
C GLN A 84 3.79 4.87 -20.90
N VAL A 85 4.21 3.74 -21.44
CA VAL A 85 5.37 2.96 -20.97
C VAL A 85 6.46 3.08 -22.03
N GLN A 86 7.67 3.49 -21.66
CA GLN A 86 8.75 3.83 -22.59
C GLN A 86 10.07 3.12 -22.27
N GLY A 87 10.91 3.01 -23.30
CA GLY A 87 12.27 2.50 -23.22
C GLY A 87 12.36 0.98 -23.21
N GLU A 88 13.56 0.49 -22.95
CA GLU A 88 13.86 -0.92 -22.86
C GLU A 88 13.39 -1.50 -21.52
N TRP A 89 13.17 -2.82 -21.48
CA TRP A 89 12.85 -3.53 -20.26
C TRP A 89 14.14 -4.03 -19.61
N ASN A 90 14.39 -3.57 -18.39
CA ASN A 90 15.61 -3.85 -17.64
C ASN A 90 15.30 -4.68 -16.40
N PRO A 91 16.23 -5.52 -15.94
CA PRO A 91 16.10 -6.21 -14.65
C PRO A 91 15.93 -5.20 -13.49
N TYR A 92 15.19 -5.60 -12.47
CA TYR A 92 15.08 -4.81 -11.25
C TYR A 92 16.43 -4.61 -10.57
N SER A 93 16.65 -3.44 -10.00
CA SER A 93 17.86 -3.14 -9.22
C SER A 93 17.88 -3.94 -7.92
N GLU A 94 16.72 -4.07 -7.28
CA GLU A 94 16.53 -4.82 -6.06
C GLU A 94 15.07 -5.31 -5.95
N THR A 95 14.87 -6.46 -5.29
CA THR A 95 13.57 -7.00 -4.93
C THR A 95 13.58 -7.42 -3.47
N ILE A 96 12.64 -6.90 -2.70
CA ILE A 96 12.48 -7.18 -1.28
C ILE A 96 11.12 -7.81 -0.97
N CYS A 97 11.05 -8.44 0.20
CA CYS A 97 9.80 -8.82 0.83
C CYS A 97 9.70 -8.11 2.18
N SER A 98 8.67 -7.30 2.38
CA SER A 98 8.39 -6.65 3.65
C SER A 98 7.31 -7.41 4.39
N VAL A 99 7.56 -7.79 5.64
CA VAL A 99 6.65 -8.58 6.46
C VAL A 99 6.25 -7.83 7.72
N ASP A 100 4.95 -7.64 7.89
CA ASP A 100 4.32 -7.26 9.16
C ASP A 100 3.79 -8.54 9.84
N PRO A 101 4.49 -9.08 10.86
CA PRO A 101 4.08 -10.32 11.49
C PRO A 101 3.01 -10.07 12.56
N SER A 102 1.96 -10.88 12.57
CA SER A 102 0.97 -10.90 13.64
C SER A 102 1.01 -12.21 14.41
N GLY A 103 0.44 -12.22 15.63
CA GLY A 103 0.10 -13.44 16.33
C GLY A 103 -1.14 -14.11 15.73
N ARG A 104 -1.58 -15.20 16.35
CA ARG A 104 -2.90 -15.78 16.02
C ARG A 104 -4.00 -14.87 16.53
N GLY A 105 -4.96 -14.55 15.66
CA GLY A 105 -6.06 -13.67 16.05
C GLY A 105 -6.82 -13.11 14.87
N THR A 106 -7.26 -11.87 14.99
CA THR A 106 -7.97 -11.14 13.92
C THR A 106 -7.04 -10.41 12.97
N ASP A 107 -5.82 -10.09 13.41
CA ASP A 107 -4.83 -9.39 12.61
C ASP A 107 -4.12 -10.36 11.67
N GLU A 108 -3.72 -9.87 10.51
CA GLU A 108 -3.06 -10.68 9.49
C GLU A 108 -1.54 -10.58 9.60
N THR A 109 -0.83 -11.70 9.42
CA THR A 109 0.57 -11.65 8.99
C THR A 109 0.58 -11.34 7.51
N VAL A 110 1.17 -10.20 7.13
CA VAL A 110 1.18 -9.69 5.77
C VAL A 110 2.60 -9.66 5.22
N ALA A 111 2.75 -10.04 3.95
CA ALA A 111 4.00 -9.91 3.19
C ALA A 111 3.75 -9.19 1.87
N CYS A 112 4.47 -8.09 1.62
CA CYS A 112 4.47 -7.34 0.38
C CYS A 112 5.75 -7.62 -0.41
N PHE A 113 5.62 -7.99 -1.69
CA PHE A 113 6.75 -8.26 -2.60
C PHE A 113 6.93 -7.07 -3.53
N ILE A 114 8.03 -6.34 -3.35
CA ILE A 114 8.26 -5.05 -4.01
C ILE A 114 9.63 -5.07 -4.68
N SER A 115 9.66 -4.65 -5.95
CA SER A 115 10.91 -4.42 -6.71
C SER A 115 11.11 -2.93 -6.98
N GLN A 116 12.35 -2.54 -7.24
CA GLN A 116 12.70 -1.15 -7.58
C GLN A 116 13.53 -1.10 -8.86
N LEU A 117 13.18 -0.15 -9.74
CA LEU A 117 13.98 0.23 -10.91
C LEU A 117 13.77 1.72 -11.22
N ASN A 118 14.87 2.46 -11.47
CA ASN A 118 14.85 3.87 -11.89
C ASN A 118 13.95 4.77 -11.02
N GLY A 119 13.89 4.46 -9.72
CA GLY A 119 13.10 5.20 -8.77
C GLY A 119 11.60 4.84 -8.74
N PHE A 120 11.10 4.00 -9.63
CA PHE A 120 9.79 3.39 -9.53
C PHE A 120 9.84 2.15 -8.63
N MET A 121 8.78 1.94 -7.87
CA MET A 121 8.56 0.77 -7.02
C MET A 121 7.39 -0.04 -7.58
N TYR A 122 7.56 -1.35 -7.67
CA TYR A 122 6.63 -2.27 -8.32
C TYR A 122 6.11 -3.28 -7.30
N LEU A 123 4.84 -3.18 -6.93
CA LEU A 123 4.18 -4.14 -6.04
C LEU A 123 3.66 -5.33 -6.86
N HIS A 124 4.33 -6.46 -6.73
CA HIS A 124 4.01 -7.69 -7.47
C HIS A 124 2.88 -8.51 -6.86
N GLU A 125 2.90 -8.67 -5.54
CA GLU A 125 1.99 -9.53 -4.80
C GLU A 125 1.91 -9.08 -3.34
N ILE A 126 0.74 -9.30 -2.74
CA ILE A 126 0.53 -9.28 -1.31
C ILE A 126 0.10 -10.68 -0.89
N TYR A 127 0.68 -11.18 0.17
CA TYR A 127 0.24 -12.39 0.86
C TYR A 127 -0.23 -12.01 2.25
N ALA A 128 -1.38 -12.51 2.67
CA ALA A 128 -1.90 -12.30 4.02
C ALA A 128 -2.46 -13.60 4.59
N SER A 129 -2.27 -13.80 5.89
CA SER A 129 -2.74 -14.98 6.60
C SER A 129 -3.10 -14.65 8.04
N THR A 130 -4.21 -15.19 8.54
CA THR A 130 -4.61 -15.11 9.95
C THR A 130 -3.98 -16.21 10.82
N ASP A 131 -3.21 -17.13 10.23
CA ASP A 131 -2.51 -18.19 10.96
C ASP A 131 -1.24 -17.70 11.69
N GLY A 132 -1.04 -16.38 11.73
CA GLY A 132 0.11 -15.76 12.35
C GLY A 132 1.42 -16.19 11.68
N TYR A 133 2.41 -16.51 12.50
CA TYR A 133 3.73 -16.99 12.07
C TYR A 133 3.82 -18.54 12.08
N SER A 134 2.75 -19.24 11.68
CA SER A 134 2.77 -20.69 11.52
C SER A 134 3.76 -21.13 10.44
N ASP A 135 4.24 -22.37 10.53
CA ASP A 135 5.17 -22.93 9.51
C ASP A 135 4.59 -22.82 8.09
N SER A 136 3.27 -23.02 7.93
CA SER A 136 2.58 -22.87 6.64
C SER A 136 2.68 -21.45 6.09
N THR A 137 2.47 -20.43 6.92
CA THR A 137 2.60 -19.02 6.57
C THR A 137 4.03 -18.68 6.19
N LEU A 138 5.02 -19.04 7.02
CA LEU A 138 6.43 -18.75 6.77
C LEU A 138 6.93 -19.43 5.48
N LEU A 139 6.57 -20.69 5.27
CA LEU A 139 6.93 -21.41 4.05
C LEU A 139 6.26 -20.84 2.80
N ALA A 140 5.01 -20.40 2.90
CA ALA A 140 4.32 -19.74 1.80
C ALA A 140 4.99 -18.42 1.40
N ILE A 141 5.46 -17.62 2.36
CA ILE A 141 6.23 -16.40 2.13
C ILE A 141 7.58 -16.72 1.48
N LEU A 142 8.33 -17.68 2.04
CA LEU A 142 9.64 -18.09 1.48
C LEU A 142 9.55 -18.64 0.06
N ALA A 143 8.48 -19.39 -0.27
CA ALA A 143 8.24 -19.85 -1.64
C ALA A 143 8.08 -18.70 -2.62
N ARG A 144 7.40 -17.62 -2.21
CA ARG A 144 7.26 -16.38 -2.98
C ARG A 144 8.57 -15.59 -3.07
N CYS A 145 9.34 -15.53 -1.98
CA CYS A 145 10.69 -14.95 -1.99
C CYS A 145 11.56 -15.61 -3.06
N LYS A 146 11.51 -16.94 -3.14
CA LYS A 146 12.23 -17.67 -4.18
C LYS A 146 11.71 -17.36 -5.59
N ARG A 147 10.38 -17.28 -5.76
CA ARG A 147 9.73 -16.96 -7.06
C ARG A 147 10.13 -15.59 -7.58
N TYR A 148 10.14 -14.58 -6.71
CA TYR A 148 10.47 -13.19 -7.09
C TYR A 148 11.95 -12.87 -6.94
N LYS A 149 12.81 -13.85 -6.63
CA LYS A 149 14.26 -13.66 -6.44
C LYS A 149 14.56 -12.55 -5.41
N VAL A 150 13.80 -12.56 -4.30
CA VAL A 150 13.93 -11.58 -3.22
C VAL A 150 15.33 -11.65 -2.63
N SER A 151 16.04 -10.50 -2.59
CA SER A 151 17.36 -10.36 -1.98
C SER A 151 17.28 -10.21 -0.46
N THR A 152 16.29 -9.43 0.02
CA THR A 152 16.17 -9.06 1.43
C THR A 152 14.73 -9.24 1.92
N LEU A 153 14.59 -9.94 3.04
CA LEU A 153 13.34 -10.08 3.79
C LEU A 153 13.40 -9.14 4.99
N LEU A 154 12.53 -8.14 4.99
CA LEU A 154 12.38 -7.17 6.08
C LEU A 154 11.30 -7.65 7.03
N ILE A 155 11.57 -7.69 8.32
CA ILE A 155 10.62 -8.14 9.35
C ILE A 155 10.51 -7.06 10.42
N GLU A 156 9.29 -6.61 10.72
CA GLU A 156 9.08 -5.73 11.85
C GLU A 156 9.30 -6.49 13.17
N SER A 157 10.32 -6.07 13.95
CA SER A 157 10.76 -6.77 15.17
C SER A 157 10.00 -6.33 16.43
N ASN A 158 9.02 -5.43 16.32
CA ASN A 158 8.19 -5.02 17.45
C ASN A 158 7.33 -6.18 18.00
N PHE A 159 7.17 -7.25 17.22
CA PHE A 159 6.47 -8.46 17.62
C PHE A 159 7.45 -9.61 17.86
N GLY A 160 7.41 -10.19 19.07
CA GLY A 160 8.14 -11.42 19.39
C GLY A 160 9.66 -11.31 19.56
N ASP A 161 10.20 -10.09 19.71
CA ASP A 161 11.62 -9.81 20.05
C ASP A 161 12.63 -10.63 19.24
N GLY A 162 12.46 -10.66 17.89
CA GLY A 162 13.34 -11.38 16.96
C GLY A 162 12.98 -12.85 16.73
N MET A 163 12.01 -13.42 17.43
CA MET A 163 11.63 -14.83 17.30
C MET A 163 11.18 -15.17 15.87
N VAL A 164 10.39 -14.28 15.23
CA VAL A 164 9.89 -14.52 13.86
C VAL A 164 11.03 -14.54 12.86
N SER A 165 12.01 -13.67 13.03
CA SER A 165 13.22 -13.62 12.18
C SER A 165 14.04 -14.93 12.30
N GLU A 166 14.18 -15.47 13.51
CA GLU A 166 14.87 -16.75 13.72
C GLU A 166 14.13 -17.93 13.08
N LEU A 167 12.80 -17.94 13.13
CA LEU A 167 11.99 -18.94 12.44
C LEU A 167 12.18 -18.86 10.92
N PHE A 168 12.17 -17.66 10.35
CA PHE A 168 12.46 -17.46 8.93
C PHE A 168 13.86 -17.93 8.55
N ARG A 169 14.91 -17.62 9.34
CA ARG A 169 16.29 -18.07 9.10
C ARG A 169 16.36 -19.59 9.07
N LYS A 170 15.74 -20.26 10.04
CA LYS A 170 15.69 -21.72 10.11
C LYS A 170 15.03 -22.33 8.87
N HIS A 171 13.87 -21.82 8.46
CA HIS A 171 13.15 -22.32 7.28
C HIS A 171 13.88 -22.00 5.98
N ALA A 172 14.50 -20.81 5.85
CA ALA A 172 15.28 -20.42 4.68
C ALA A 172 16.47 -21.36 4.45
N ILE A 173 17.20 -21.70 5.51
CA ILE A 173 18.30 -22.69 5.45
C ILE A 173 17.76 -24.05 5.02
N ASN A 174 16.70 -24.55 5.65
CA ASN A 174 16.12 -25.86 5.38
C ASN A 174 15.58 -25.98 3.95
N LYS A 175 15.15 -24.88 3.33
CA LYS A 175 14.60 -24.84 1.96
C LYS A 175 15.61 -24.36 0.91
N ASN A 176 16.85 -24.08 1.30
CA ASN A 176 17.89 -23.53 0.43
C ASN A 176 17.41 -22.26 -0.31
N VAL A 177 16.83 -21.31 0.45
CA VAL A 177 16.44 -19.99 -0.05
C VAL A 177 17.55 -19.03 0.37
N PRO A 178 18.40 -18.55 -0.56
CA PRO A 178 19.44 -17.57 -0.25
C PRO A 178 18.79 -16.19 -0.12
N ILE A 179 18.58 -15.75 1.11
CA ILE A 179 17.91 -14.49 1.42
C ILE A 179 18.56 -13.83 2.63
N ASN A 180 18.82 -12.52 2.53
CA ASN A 180 19.17 -11.72 3.69
C ASN A 180 17.92 -11.44 4.53
N ILE A 181 18.03 -11.50 5.86
CA ILE A 181 16.91 -11.24 6.77
C ILE A 181 17.30 -10.09 7.68
N GLU A 182 16.59 -8.99 7.55
CA GLU A 182 16.81 -7.78 8.33
C GLU A 182 15.59 -7.46 9.19
N GLU A 183 15.87 -6.99 10.41
CA GLU A 183 14.86 -6.54 11.35
C GLU A 183 14.73 -5.03 11.29
N THR A 184 13.50 -4.55 11.19
CA THR A 184 13.20 -3.13 11.28
C THR A 184 12.53 -2.81 12.61
N ARG A 185 12.80 -1.66 13.19
CA ARG A 185 12.16 -1.16 14.40
C ARG A 185 11.53 0.19 14.17
N ALA A 186 10.28 0.33 14.57
CA ALA A 186 9.57 1.59 14.50
C ALA A 186 9.55 2.27 15.87
N ASN A 187 10.05 3.52 15.92
CA ASN A 187 10.04 4.35 17.14
C ASN A 187 9.10 5.56 17.00
N VAL A 188 8.35 5.64 15.90
CA VAL A 188 7.42 6.73 15.56
C VAL A 188 6.01 6.17 15.57
N ARG A 189 5.02 7.03 15.81
CA ARG A 189 3.61 6.63 15.76
C ARG A 189 3.29 6.02 14.39
N LYS A 190 2.53 4.93 14.40
CA LYS A 190 2.29 4.07 13.23
C LYS A 190 1.67 4.85 12.06
N GLU A 191 0.63 5.62 12.32
CA GLU A 191 -0.07 6.38 11.29
C GLU A 191 0.82 7.43 10.62
N ASP A 192 1.64 8.14 11.41
CA ASP A 192 2.60 9.11 10.88
C ASP A 192 3.66 8.42 10.04
N ARG A 193 4.20 7.30 10.50
CA ARG A 193 5.20 6.51 9.77
C ARG A 193 4.67 6.02 8.43
N ILE A 194 3.45 5.50 8.40
CA ILE A 194 2.80 5.02 7.16
C ILE A 194 2.65 6.17 6.18
N ILE A 195 2.08 7.30 6.62
CA ILE A 195 1.86 8.46 5.75
C ILE A 195 3.17 9.05 5.28
N ASP A 196 4.14 9.29 6.18
CA ASP A 196 5.43 9.89 5.83
C ASP A 196 6.24 9.02 4.86
N SER A 197 6.02 7.69 4.86
CA SER A 197 6.66 6.78 3.91
C SER A 197 5.96 6.74 2.56
N LEU A 198 4.62 6.75 2.53
CA LEU A 198 3.84 6.53 1.31
C LEU A 198 3.50 7.82 0.56
N GLU A 199 3.12 8.89 1.27
CA GLU A 199 2.64 10.13 0.67
C GLU A 199 3.63 10.73 -0.34
N PRO A 200 4.96 10.84 -0.07
CA PRO A 200 5.90 11.36 -1.05
C PRO A 200 5.99 10.51 -2.32
N VAL A 201 5.92 9.18 -2.18
CA VAL A 201 6.01 8.25 -3.31
C VAL A 201 4.74 8.29 -4.16
N PHE A 202 3.57 8.42 -3.51
CA PHE A 202 2.29 8.62 -4.20
C PHE A 202 2.28 9.94 -4.96
N ASN A 203 2.59 11.06 -4.29
CA ASN A 203 2.61 12.39 -4.91
C ASN A 203 3.58 12.51 -6.10
N GLN A 204 4.64 11.68 -6.11
CA GLN A 204 5.59 11.59 -7.22
C GLN A 204 5.18 10.55 -8.28
N HIS A 205 4.05 9.86 -8.11
CA HIS A 205 3.56 8.80 -9.01
C HIS A 205 4.62 7.71 -9.25
N ARG A 206 5.24 7.21 -8.18
CA ARG A 206 6.35 6.25 -8.26
C ARG A 206 5.99 4.85 -7.80
N LEU A 207 4.76 4.61 -7.32
CA LEU A 207 4.28 3.28 -6.95
C LEU A 207 3.41 2.68 -8.07
N VAL A 208 3.91 1.58 -8.64
CA VAL A 208 3.22 0.78 -9.65
C VAL A 208 2.65 -0.46 -8.98
N ILE A 209 1.36 -0.70 -9.16
CA ILE A 209 0.67 -1.87 -8.58
C ILE A 209 0.14 -2.76 -9.72
N ASP A 210 0.42 -4.07 -9.62
CA ASP A 210 -0.17 -5.04 -10.55
C ASP A 210 -1.70 -5.10 -10.35
N PRO A 211 -2.50 -5.03 -11.42
CA PRO A 211 -3.96 -5.21 -11.35
C PRO A 211 -4.39 -6.48 -10.61
N LYS A 212 -3.57 -7.53 -10.64
CA LYS A 212 -3.83 -8.78 -9.91
C LYS A 212 -3.82 -8.59 -8.39
N VAL A 213 -2.99 -7.66 -7.88
CA VAL A 213 -2.94 -7.32 -6.46
C VAL A 213 -4.28 -6.72 -6.04
N ILE A 214 -4.83 -5.79 -6.83
CA ILE A 214 -6.11 -5.13 -6.52
C ILE A 214 -7.26 -6.15 -6.54
N LYS A 215 -7.28 -7.05 -7.54
CA LYS A 215 -8.29 -8.11 -7.63
C LYS A 215 -8.18 -9.07 -6.44
N TRP A 216 -6.97 -9.53 -6.15
CA TRP A 216 -6.74 -10.41 -5.00
C TRP A 216 -7.13 -9.74 -3.67
N ASP A 217 -6.77 -8.47 -3.48
CA ASP A 217 -7.09 -7.69 -2.29
C ASP A 217 -8.61 -7.62 -2.07
N TYR A 218 -9.36 -7.36 -3.13
CA TYR A 218 -10.82 -7.35 -3.08
C TYR A 218 -11.42 -8.74 -2.81
N ASP A 219 -10.95 -9.76 -3.53
CA ASP A 219 -11.46 -11.13 -3.42
C ASP A 219 -11.13 -11.78 -2.08
N SER A 220 -9.99 -11.42 -1.47
CA SER A 220 -9.56 -11.92 -0.16
C SER A 220 -10.53 -11.59 0.98
N GLY A 221 -11.37 -10.58 0.80
CA GLY A 221 -12.43 -10.24 1.75
C GLY A 221 -13.72 -11.05 1.60
N ALA A 222 -13.86 -11.89 0.56
CA ALA A 222 -15.11 -12.55 0.24
C ALA A 222 -15.61 -13.53 1.35
N GLU A 223 -14.68 -14.15 2.08
CA GLU A 223 -14.99 -15.09 3.17
C GLU A 223 -15.25 -14.40 4.50
N ARG A 224 -15.08 -13.08 4.57
CA ARG A 224 -15.29 -12.29 5.80
C ARG A 224 -16.70 -11.73 5.87
N PRO A 225 -17.22 -11.43 7.10
CA PRO A 225 -18.52 -10.80 7.26
C PRO A 225 -18.61 -9.48 6.44
N ALA A 226 -19.75 -9.28 5.77
CA ALA A 226 -19.96 -8.16 4.86
C ALA A 226 -19.70 -6.79 5.50
N GLU A 227 -19.97 -6.64 6.79
CA GLU A 227 -19.82 -5.40 7.56
C GLU A 227 -18.36 -5.03 7.82
N THR A 228 -17.46 -6.01 7.83
CA THR A 228 -16.06 -5.82 8.23
C THR A 228 -15.05 -6.12 7.12
N ARG A 229 -15.47 -6.80 6.06
CA ARG A 229 -14.56 -7.31 5.02
C ARG A 229 -13.65 -6.24 4.40
N PHE A 230 -14.18 -5.02 4.19
CA PHE A 230 -13.42 -3.94 3.58
C PHE A 230 -12.25 -3.46 4.45
N GLN A 231 -12.37 -3.54 5.77
CA GLN A 231 -11.35 -3.06 6.71
C GLN A 231 -10.02 -3.81 6.57
N TYR A 232 -10.02 -5.01 6.01
CA TYR A 232 -8.84 -5.82 5.75
C TYR A 232 -8.19 -5.55 4.39
N MET A 233 -8.87 -4.83 3.49
CA MET A 233 -8.38 -4.57 2.14
C MET A 233 -7.38 -3.42 2.12
N LEU A 234 -6.26 -3.60 1.41
CA LEU A 234 -5.26 -2.55 1.21
C LEU A 234 -5.89 -1.28 0.63
N GLY A 235 -6.76 -1.42 -0.37
CA GLY A 235 -7.44 -0.28 -0.97
C GLY A 235 -8.26 0.52 0.04
N TYR A 236 -8.98 -0.14 0.94
CA TYR A 236 -9.71 0.52 2.03
C TYR A 236 -8.75 1.23 2.99
N GLN A 237 -7.67 0.55 3.39
CA GLN A 237 -6.67 1.09 4.30
C GLN A 237 -5.98 2.34 3.71
N ILE A 238 -5.58 2.31 2.44
CA ILE A 238 -4.99 3.46 1.74
C ILE A 238 -5.95 4.65 1.76
N SER A 239 -7.19 4.47 1.32
CA SER A 239 -8.13 5.57 1.13
C SER A 239 -8.60 6.23 2.43
N ARG A 240 -8.41 5.58 3.57
CA ARG A 240 -8.86 6.05 4.90
C ARG A 240 -7.75 6.26 5.90
N MET A 241 -6.50 6.02 5.51
CA MET A 241 -5.35 6.34 6.35
C MET A 241 -5.23 7.85 6.53
N CYS A 242 -5.15 8.29 7.77
CA CYS A 242 -4.91 9.67 8.13
C CYS A 242 -4.09 9.75 9.42
N ARG A 243 -3.65 10.96 9.80
CA ARG A 243 -2.79 11.16 10.98
C ARG A 243 -3.52 11.05 12.34
N GLU A 244 -4.79 10.68 12.33
CA GLU A 244 -5.54 10.43 13.57
C GLU A 244 -5.22 9.03 14.10
N LYS A 245 -5.07 8.90 15.41
CA LYS A 245 -4.81 7.60 16.06
C LYS A 245 -5.96 6.64 15.82
N GLY A 246 -5.65 5.45 15.30
CA GLY A 246 -6.65 4.42 14.99
C GLY A 246 -7.51 4.77 13.78
N ALA A 247 -6.94 5.50 12.79
CA ALA A 247 -7.61 5.90 11.55
C ALA A 247 -8.27 4.72 10.83
N VAL A 248 -7.60 3.57 10.81
CA VAL A 248 -8.14 2.30 10.32
C VAL A 248 -8.01 1.24 11.41
N LYS A 249 -8.96 0.31 11.45
CA LYS A 249 -9.01 -0.73 12.49
C LYS A 249 -7.98 -1.83 12.25
N HIS A 250 -7.81 -2.23 11.01
CA HIS A 250 -6.78 -3.16 10.55
C HIS A 250 -5.91 -2.40 9.56
N ASP A 251 -4.62 -2.36 9.82
CA ASP A 251 -3.63 -1.60 9.04
C ASP A 251 -2.46 -2.48 8.55
N ASP A 252 -2.55 -3.79 8.76
CA ASP A 252 -1.47 -4.73 8.51
C ASP A 252 -0.95 -4.68 7.06
N ARG A 253 -1.86 -4.53 6.07
CA ARG A 253 -1.46 -4.50 4.64
C ARG A 253 -0.77 -3.20 4.25
N ILE A 254 -1.30 -2.07 4.71
CA ILE A 254 -0.69 -0.78 4.40
C ILE A 254 0.61 -0.58 5.18
N ASP A 255 0.73 -1.15 6.38
CA ASP A 255 1.94 -1.07 7.18
C ASP A 255 3.07 -1.89 6.54
N ALA A 256 2.81 -3.13 6.13
CA ALA A 256 3.77 -3.94 5.38
C ALA A 256 4.21 -3.25 4.08
N LEU A 257 3.29 -2.59 3.36
CA LEU A 257 3.61 -1.80 2.17
C LEU A 257 4.50 -0.61 2.50
N ALA A 258 4.14 0.18 3.53
CA ALA A 258 4.87 1.37 3.95
C ALA A 258 6.30 1.04 4.39
N GLN A 259 6.50 -0.06 5.12
CA GLN A 259 7.81 -0.55 5.52
C GLN A 259 8.68 -0.88 4.30
N GLY A 260 8.12 -1.57 3.30
CA GLY A 260 8.85 -1.91 2.08
C GLY A 260 9.17 -0.70 1.21
N VAL A 261 8.26 0.27 1.11
CA VAL A 261 8.49 1.54 0.41
C VAL A 261 9.58 2.35 1.11
N LYS A 262 9.53 2.42 2.45
CA LYS A 262 10.52 3.12 3.25
C LYS A 262 11.93 2.59 3.04
N TRP A 263 12.13 1.28 2.91
CA TRP A 263 13.42 0.67 2.60
C TRP A 263 14.09 1.31 1.39
N PHE A 264 13.32 1.47 0.30
CA PHE A 264 13.86 2.05 -0.93
C PHE A 264 14.03 3.57 -0.86
N THR A 265 13.26 4.27 -0.04
CA THR A 265 13.38 5.73 0.10
C THR A 265 14.51 6.14 1.04
N ASP A 266 14.81 5.35 2.07
CA ASP A 266 15.94 5.61 2.98
C ASP A 266 17.29 5.26 2.35
N ALA A 267 17.33 4.46 1.27
CA ALA A 267 18.53 4.09 0.53
C ALA A 267 18.93 5.12 -0.56
N LEU A 268 18.09 6.13 -0.80
CA LEU A 268 18.34 7.22 -1.75
C LEU A 268 18.94 8.44 -1.05
#